data_18d93c97979775ae95fdbf89f5e48e78
#
_entry.id   18d93c97979775ae95fdbf89f5e48e78
#
_cell.length_a   1.000
_cell.length_b   1.000
_cell.length_c   1.000
_cell.angle_alpha   90.00
_cell.angle_beta   90.00
_cell.angle_gamma   90.00
#
_symmetry.space_group_name_H-M   'P 1'
#
loop_
_entity.id
_entity.type
_entity.pdbx_description
1 polymer ?
#
loop_
_entity_poly.entity_id
_entity_poly.type
_entity_poly.pdbx_seq_one_letter_code
_entity_poly.pdbx_strand_id
1 'polypeptide(L)'
;MATKFATGSSKGDNSFEVGKNAAQQAMEGLSGAEPSLALVFCSSVYDYDEVVKGVRSLTKDTVLVGSSSAGAFTEKGVAPKSVVVGLISTDTYKVHAGIGTGLRESPAKAVEEALKGIPTTIEGYPHISAIILQDGLAGKGEETSLMTAATFGQEAHLFGGAAGDELEFKATTVICNDKCLEDAVSICVIHSKRPLLGGVKHGHKA
;
A
#
# COMPACT_ATOMS: atom_id res chain seq x y z
N MET A 1 -5.35 21.97 -6.01
CA MET A 1 -4.09 21.96 -5.21
C MET A 1 -3.03 21.16 -5.97
N ALA A 2 -1.74 21.46 -5.81
CA ALA A 2 -0.70 20.60 -6.38
C ALA A 2 -0.62 19.30 -5.56
N THR A 3 -0.43 18.14 -6.22
CA THR A 3 -0.16 16.89 -5.53
C THR A 3 1.16 16.99 -4.77
N LYS A 4 1.17 16.64 -3.50
CA LYS A 4 2.36 16.54 -2.66
C LYS A 4 2.60 15.08 -2.28
N PHE A 5 3.85 14.70 -2.19
CA PHE A 5 4.28 13.41 -1.68
C PHE A 5 5.41 13.62 -0.68
N ALA A 6 5.35 12.92 0.44
CA ALA A 6 6.39 12.97 1.46
C ALA A 6 6.58 11.59 2.08
N THR A 7 7.80 11.32 2.54
CA THR A 7 8.15 10.06 3.18
C THR A 7 8.73 10.29 4.56
N GLY A 8 8.60 9.28 5.40
CA GLY A 8 9.30 9.20 6.67
C GLY A 8 9.72 7.77 6.96
N SER A 9 10.77 7.61 7.72
CA SER A 9 11.26 6.31 8.13
C SER A 9 11.71 6.33 9.59
N SER A 10 11.45 5.25 10.31
CA SER A 10 11.82 5.14 11.71
C SER A 10 12.24 3.72 12.08
N LYS A 11 13.06 3.62 13.12
CA LYS A 11 13.53 2.38 13.76
C LYS A 11 13.48 2.54 15.27
N GLY A 12 13.33 1.44 15.98
CA GLY A 12 13.34 1.39 17.45
C GLY A 12 12.75 0.09 17.96
N ASP A 13 12.60 -0.02 19.27
CA ASP A 13 12.12 -1.24 19.91
C ASP A 13 10.59 -1.25 20.13
N ASN A 14 9.96 -0.09 20.09
CA ASN A 14 8.52 0.05 20.29
C ASN A 14 7.80 0.26 18.95
N SER A 15 7.02 -0.72 18.51
CA SER A 15 6.35 -0.74 17.21
C SER A 15 5.41 0.44 17.00
N PHE A 16 4.62 0.83 18.04
CA PHE A 16 3.75 2.00 17.97
C PHE A 16 4.53 3.30 17.73
N GLU A 17 5.56 3.54 18.53
CA GLU A 17 6.38 4.76 18.41
C GLU A 17 7.14 4.79 17.08
N VAL A 18 7.60 3.65 16.57
CA VAL A 18 8.25 3.56 15.26
C VAL A 18 7.28 3.95 14.15
N GLY A 19 6.06 3.42 14.15
CA GLY A 19 5.01 3.79 13.19
C GLY A 19 4.66 5.27 13.27
N LYS A 20 4.44 5.79 14.47
CA LYS A 20 4.13 7.20 14.73
C LYS A 20 5.25 8.14 14.26
N ASN A 21 6.51 7.84 14.59
CA ASN A 21 7.65 8.67 14.20
C ASN A 21 7.88 8.69 12.69
N ALA A 22 7.67 7.57 12.01
CA ALA A 22 7.72 7.52 10.54
C ALA A 22 6.60 8.38 9.92
N ALA A 23 5.38 8.26 10.43
CA ALA A 23 4.26 9.09 9.99
C ALA A 23 4.46 10.57 10.29
N GLN A 24 5.03 10.92 11.45
CA GLN A 24 5.33 12.30 11.83
C GLN A 24 6.26 12.98 10.81
N GLN A 25 7.34 12.31 10.43
CA GLN A 25 8.29 12.82 9.42
C GLN A 25 7.60 13.04 8.07
N ALA A 26 6.75 12.09 7.64
CA ALA A 26 6.00 12.22 6.39
C ALA A 26 4.98 13.37 6.46
N MET A 27 4.28 13.55 7.58
CA MET A 27 3.35 14.68 7.80
C MET A 27 4.06 16.04 7.75
N GLU A 28 5.24 16.16 8.38
CA GLU A 28 6.07 17.36 8.31
C GLU A 28 6.45 17.70 6.86
N GLY A 29 6.79 16.69 6.05
CA GLY A 29 7.10 16.85 4.63
C GLY A 29 5.90 17.32 3.79
N LEU A 30 4.67 17.04 4.19
CA LEU A 30 3.46 17.57 3.54
C LEU A 30 3.20 19.05 3.83
N SER A 31 3.92 19.65 4.79
CA SER A 31 3.82 21.07 5.12
C SER A 31 2.38 21.55 5.39
N GLY A 32 1.68 20.82 6.26
CA GLY A 32 0.31 21.13 6.68
C GLY A 32 -0.80 20.71 5.71
N ALA A 33 -0.48 20.01 4.62
CA ALA A 33 -1.51 19.45 3.75
C ALA A 33 -2.03 18.11 4.33
N GLU A 34 -3.34 17.91 4.28
CA GLU A 34 -3.96 16.65 4.74
C GLU A 34 -3.68 15.51 3.77
N PRO A 35 -3.28 14.33 4.26
CA PRO A 35 -3.02 13.18 3.40
C PRO A 35 -4.33 12.59 2.85
N SER A 36 -4.29 12.17 1.58
CA SER A 36 -5.37 11.45 0.90
C SER A 36 -5.12 9.93 0.86
N LEU A 37 -3.86 9.53 0.91
CA LEU A 37 -3.42 8.12 0.91
C LEU A 37 -2.15 7.99 1.74
N ALA A 38 -2.09 6.94 2.56
CA ALA A 38 -0.91 6.49 3.28
C ALA A 38 -0.44 5.13 2.75
N LEU A 39 0.85 5.02 2.47
CA LEU A 39 1.54 3.78 2.11
C LEU A 39 2.45 3.40 3.27
N VAL A 40 2.35 2.17 3.78
CA VAL A 40 3.15 1.71 4.92
C VAL A 40 3.90 0.43 4.55
N PHE A 41 5.23 0.48 4.63
CA PHE A 41 6.09 -0.69 4.45
C PHE A 41 6.85 -0.96 5.73
N CYS A 42 6.68 -2.16 6.27
CA CYS A 42 7.12 -2.51 7.61
C CYS A 42 8.00 -3.75 7.60
N SER A 43 9.16 -3.67 8.25
CA SER A 43 10.00 -4.85 8.50
C SER A 43 9.26 -5.87 9.39
N SER A 44 9.51 -7.16 9.16
CA SER A 44 8.91 -8.26 9.92
C SER A 44 9.31 -8.32 11.40
N VAL A 45 10.24 -7.48 11.83
CA VAL A 45 10.66 -7.39 13.25
C VAL A 45 9.65 -6.66 14.15
N TYR A 46 8.66 -5.99 13.56
CA TYR A 46 7.67 -5.18 14.27
C TYR A 46 6.30 -5.86 14.35
N ASP A 47 5.55 -5.52 15.39
CA ASP A 47 4.12 -5.78 15.49
C ASP A 47 3.36 -4.84 14.53
N TYR A 48 2.74 -5.40 13.50
CA TYR A 48 2.09 -4.62 12.44
C TYR A 48 0.88 -3.84 12.93
N ASP A 49 0.09 -4.41 13.86
CA ASP A 49 -1.08 -3.74 14.41
C ASP A 49 -0.67 -2.52 15.24
N GLU A 50 0.39 -2.63 16.03
CA GLU A 50 0.94 -1.50 16.78
C GLU A 50 1.55 -0.44 15.86
N VAL A 51 2.26 -0.84 14.80
CA VAL A 51 2.75 0.10 13.79
C VAL A 51 1.60 0.87 13.15
N VAL A 52 0.54 0.17 12.72
CA VAL A 52 -0.64 0.80 12.11
C VAL A 52 -1.32 1.75 13.09
N LYS A 53 -1.51 1.39 14.37
CA LYS A 53 -2.03 2.29 15.41
C LYS A 53 -1.16 3.54 15.56
N GLY A 54 0.17 3.39 15.55
CA GLY A 54 1.10 4.52 15.57
C GLY A 54 0.91 5.46 14.40
N VAL A 55 0.85 4.94 13.16
CA VAL A 55 0.59 5.73 11.95
C VAL A 55 -0.78 6.42 12.02
N ARG A 56 -1.83 5.69 12.41
CA ARG A 56 -3.21 6.18 12.56
C ARG A 56 -3.34 7.32 13.56
N SER A 57 -2.53 7.34 14.60
CA SER A 57 -2.56 8.43 15.60
C SER A 57 -2.37 9.82 14.97
N LEU A 58 -1.73 9.89 13.79
CA LEU A 58 -1.47 11.11 13.04
C LEU A 58 -2.28 11.23 11.74
N THR A 59 -2.49 10.11 11.04
CA THR A 59 -3.17 10.11 9.72
C THR A 59 -4.68 9.90 9.82
N LYS A 60 -5.20 9.58 11.01
CA LYS A 60 -6.64 9.41 11.28
C LYS A 60 -7.30 8.44 10.28
N ASP A 61 -8.36 8.91 9.60
CA ASP A 61 -9.18 8.14 8.66
C ASP A 61 -8.64 8.12 7.22
N THR A 62 -7.40 8.60 7.00
CA THR A 62 -6.74 8.54 5.69
C THR A 62 -6.73 7.08 5.20
N VAL A 63 -7.09 6.84 3.93
CA VAL A 63 -6.96 5.50 3.33
C VAL A 63 -5.51 5.05 3.47
N LEU A 64 -5.31 3.85 4.05
CA LEU A 64 -4.00 3.31 4.33
C LEU A 64 -3.87 1.92 3.72
N VAL A 65 -2.82 1.71 2.92
CA VAL A 65 -2.45 0.38 2.43
C VAL A 65 -0.96 0.16 2.63
N GLY A 66 -0.57 -1.09 2.75
CA GLY A 66 0.82 -1.43 3.01
C GLY A 66 1.07 -2.92 3.03
N SER A 67 2.30 -3.26 3.37
CA SER A 67 2.70 -4.66 3.55
C SER A 67 3.93 -4.79 4.44
N SER A 68 4.16 -5.99 4.91
CA SER A 68 5.49 -6.40 5.38
C SER A 68 6.50 -6.34 4.22
N SER A 69 7.77 -6.13 4.54
CA SER A 69 8.83 -5.85 3.57
C SER A 69 10.11 -6.58 3.92
N ALA A 70 10.82 -7.05 2.91
CA ALA A 70 12.18 -7.59 3.03
C ALA A 70 13.27 -6.48 2.95
N GLY A 71 12.88 -5.24 3.11
CA GLY A 71 13.70 -4.04 3.07
C GLY A 71 12.93 -2.89 2.44
N ALA A 72 12.93 -1.76 3.10
CA ALA A 72 12.26 -0.56 2.64
C ALA A 72 13.28 0.53 2.29
N PHE A 73 12.85 1.55 1.56
CA PHE A 73 13.69 2.68 1.19
C PHE A 73 12.86 3.97 1.08
N THR A 74 13.55 5.08 1.21
CA THR A 74 13.02 6.42 0.94
C THR A 74 13.95 7.12 -0.05
N GLU A 75 13.67 8.37 -0.38
CA GLU A 75 14.59 9.21 -1.15
C GLU A 75 15.96 9.40 -0.47
N LYS A 76 16.07 9.11 0.83
CA LYS A 76 17.32 9.18 1.60
C LYS A 76 18.16 7.90 1.51
N GLY A 77 17.62 6.84 0.88
CA GLY A 77 18.31 5.57 0.71
C GLY A 77 17.60 4.39 1.36
N VAL A 78 18.33 3.27 1.46
CA VAL A 78 17.81 2.01 2.03
C VAL A 78 17.69 2.13 3.55
N ALA A 79 16.56 1.66 4.06
CA ALA A 79 16.20 1.67 5.48
C ALA A 79 15.92 0.24 5.97
N PRO A 80 16.94 -0.59 6.22
CA PRO A 80 16.76 -1.96 6.70
C PRO A 80 16.15 -1.98 8.10
N LYS A 81 15.33 -2.97 8.40
CA LYS A 81 14.66 -3.16 9.71
C LYS A 81 13.97 -1.88 10.19
N SER A 82 13.16 -1.29 9.32
CA SER A 82 12.46 -0.02 9.59
C SER A 82 10.99 -0.11 9.22
N VAL A 83 10.24 0.89 9.67
CA VAL A 83 8.95 1.27 9.11
C VAL A 83 9.16 2.47 8.20
N VAL A 84 8.63 2.40 7.00
CA VAL A 84 8.60 3.51 6.03
C VAL A 84 7.15 3.89 5.78
N VAL A 85 6.85 5.18 5.87
CA VAL A 85 5.54 5.76 5.57
C VAL A 85 5.68 6.74 4.42
N GLY A 86 4.88 6.54 3.37
CA GLY A 86 4.70 7.50 2.29
C GLY A 86 3.31 8.12 2.36
N LEU A 87 3.20 9.43 2.32
CA LEU A 87 1.92 10.15 2.34
C LEU A 87 1.74 10.93 1.04
N ILE A 88 0.56 10.77 0.45
CA ILE A 88 0.12 11.55 -0.72
C ILE A 88 -0.99 12.50 -0.29
N SER A 89 -0.87 13.77 -0.63
CA SER A 89 -1.91 14.79 -0.45
C SER A 89 -2.31 15.35 -1.82
N THR A 90 -3.59 15.24 -2.18
CA THR A 90 -4.10 15.70 -3.47
C THR A 90 -5.62 15.87 -3.45
N ASP A 91 -6.13 16.81 -4.24
CA ASP A 91 -7.57 16.99 -4.54
C ASP A 91 -7.97 16.44 -5.91
N THR A 92 -7.02 15.81 -6.62
CA THR A 92 -7.23 15.26 -7.96
C THR A 92 -7.46 13.76 -7.99
N TYR A 93 -7.43 13.10 -6.82
CA TYR A 93 -7.70 11.66 -6.67
C TYR A 93 -8.89 11.41 -5.76
N LYS A 94 -9.60 10.33 -6.03
CA LYS A 94 -10.51 9.65 -5.12
C LYS A 94 -9.94 8.27 -4.85
N VAL A 95 -9.72 7.97 -3.59
CA VAL A 95 -9.00 6.76 -3.16
C VAL A 95 -9.92 5.87 -2.35
N HIS A 96 -9.95 4.59 -2.69
CA HIS A 96 -10.68 3.56 -1.98
C HIS A 96 -9.76 2.36 -1.80
N ALA A 97 -9.88 1.66 -0.70
CA ALA A 97 -9.12 0.45 -0.49
C ALA A 97 -9.95 -0.63 0.19
N GLY A 98 -9.66 -1.86 -0.15
CA GLY A 98 -10.23 -3.03 0.48
C GLY A 98 -9.24 -4.18 0.57
N ILE A 99 -9.60 -5.18 1.35
CA ILE A 99 -8.79 -6.36 1.61
C ILE A 99 -9.65 -7.60 1.47
N GLY A 100 -9.12 -8.63 0.81
CA GLY A 100 -9.77 -9.93 0.70
C GLY A 100 -8.84 -11.03 1.16
N THR A 101 -9.42 -12.10 1.69
CA THR A 101 -8.75 -13.21 2.35
C THR A 101 -8.89 -14.52 1.59
N GLY A 102 -8.13 -15.56 1.99
CA GLY A 102 -8.15 -16.87 1.31
C GLY A 102 -7.51 -16.84 -0.08
N LEU A 103 -6.49 -16.02 -0.24
CA LEU A 103 -5.80 -15.80 -1.51
C LEU A 103 -5.21 -17.10 -2.08
N ARG A 104 -4.68 -17.98 -1.22
CA ARG A 104 -4.11 -19.28 -1.62
C ARG A 104 -5.14 -20.20 -2.23
N GLU A 105 -6.34 -20.19 -1.66
CA GLU A 105 -7.45 -21.07 -2.10
C GLU A 105 -8.13 -20.50 -3.35
N SER A 106 -8.49 -19.20 -3.34
CA SER A 106 -9.24 -18.59 -4.42
C SER A 106 -8.87 -17.11 -4.62
N PRO A 107 -7.88 -16.81 -5.50
CA PRO A 107 -7.56 -15.43 -5.86
C PRO A 107 -8.76 -14.64 -6.36
N ALA A 108 -9.66 -15.28 -7.11
CA ALA A 108 -10.85 -14.62 -7.63
C ALA A 108 -11.78 -14.12 -6.51
N LYS A 109 -12.04 -14.95 -5.50
CA LYS A 109 -12.87 -14.55 -4.34
C LYS A 109 -12.18 -13.49 -3.49
N ALA A 110 -10.87 -13.63 -3.27
CA ALA A 110 -10.11 -12.64 -2.51
C ALA A 110 -10.12 -11.26 -3.20
N VAL A 111 -9.95 -11.22 -4.53
CA VAL A 111 -10.05 -9.96 -5.29
C VAL A 111 -11.47 -9.40 -5.27
N GLU A 112 -12.48 -10.24 -5.45
CA GLU A 112 -13.89 -9.83 -5.36
C GLU A 112 -14.22 -9.23 -3.99
N GLU A 113 -13.78 -9.86 -2.91
CA GLU A 113 -13.92 -9.35 -1.54
C GLU A 113 -13.21 -8.01 -1.35
N ALA A 114 -11.95 -7.90 -1.80
CA ALA A 114 -11.17 -6.68 -1.71
C ALA A 114 -11.80 -5.50 -2.48
N LEU A 115 -12.48 -5.78 -3.59
CA LEU A 115 -13.10 -4.75 -4.43
C LEU A 115 -14.58 -4.48 -4.08
N LYS A 116 -15.13 -5.22 -3.12
CA LYS A 116 -16.54 -5.09 -2.74
C LYS A 116 -16.89 -3.69 -2.26
N GLY A 117 -17.85 -3.06 -2.95
CA GLY A 117 -18.30 -1.70 -2.62
C GLY A 117 -17.39 -0.58 -3.12
N ILE A 118 -16.28 -0.90 -3.80
CA ILE A 118 -15.45 0.09 -4.46
C ILE A 118 -16.08 0.44 -5.82
N PRO A 119 -16.34 1.72 -6.12
CA PRO A 119 -16.93 2.11 -7.39
C PRO A 119 -15.97 1.81 -8.55
N THR A 120 -16.52 1.34 -9.67
CA THR A 120 -15.76 1.14 -10.91
C THR A 120 -15.63 2.41 -11.74
N THR A 121 -16.45 3.42 -11.46
CA THR A 121 -16.43 4.72 -12.14
C THR A 121 -16.78 5.83 -11.17
N ILE A 122 -16.13 6.98 -11.31
CA ILE A 122 -16.47 8.20 -10.54
C ILE A 122 -16.54 9.38 -11.53
N GLU A 123 -17.65 10.11 -11.51
CA GLU A 123 -17.84 11.28 -12.36
C GLU A 123 -16.75 12.33 -12.14
N GLY A 124 -16.15 12.82 -13.21
CA GLY A 124 -15.04 13.77 -13.18
C GLY A 124 -13.66 13.17 -12.88
N TYR A 125 -13.56 11.82 -12.76
CA TYR A 125 -12.32 11.08 -12.51
C TYR A 125 -12.21 9.88 -13.47
N PRO A 126 -11.95 10.12 -14.76
CA PRO A 126 -12.06 9.09 -15.78
C PRO A 126 -10.94 8.05 -15.79
N HIS A 127 -9.84 8.32 -15.11
CA HIS A 127 -8.69 7.40 -15.11
C HIS A 127 -8.67 6.56 -13.85
N ILE A 128 -8.39 5.26 -14.02
CA ILE A 128 -8.32 4.29 -12.94
C ILE A 128 -6.89 3.75 -12.83
N SER A 129 -6.40 3.69 -11.61
CA SER A 129 -5.19 2.96 -11.26
C SER A 129 -5.42 2.14 -10.01
N ALA A 130 -4.73 1.02 -9.87
CA ALA A 130 -4.79 0.24 -8.63
C ALA A 130 -3.39 -0.10 -8.13
N ILE A 131 -3.23 0.00 -6.80
CA ILE A 131 -2.07 -0.53 -6.10
C ILE A 131 -2.50 -1.86 -5.48
N ILE A 132 -1.84 -2.95 -5.88
CA ILE A 132 -2.11 -4.31 -5.43
C ILE A 132 -0.94 -4.74 -4.54
N LEU A 133 -1.24 -5.03 -3.29
CA LEU A 133 -0.29 -5.62 -2.35
C LEU A 133 -0.83 -6.97 -1.91
N GLN A 134 -0.03 -8.01 -2.05
CA GLN A 134 -0.49 -9.37 -1.78
C GLN A 134 0.48 -10.14 -0.91
N ASP A 135 -0.03 -11.16 -0.22
CA ASP A 135 0.80 -12.13 0.48
C ASP A 135 1.78 -12.79 -0.51
N GLY A 136 3.09 -12.54 -0.31
CA GLY A 136 4.14 -13.05 -1.18
C GLY A 136 4.24 -14.58 -1.16
N LEU A 137 3.96 -15.19 -0.02
CA LEU A 137 4.03 -16.65 0.16
C LEU A 137 2.79 -17.38 -0.37
N ALA A 138 1.74 -16.67 -0.76
CA ALA A 138 0.60 -17.26 -1.44
C ALA A 138 0.92 -17.71 -2.87
N GLY A 139 1.90 -17.09 -3.52
CA GLY A 139 2.33 -17.44 -4.88
C GLY A 139 1.28 -17.19 -5.97
N LYS A 140 0.37 -16.21 -5.75
CA LYS A 140 -0.81 -15.93 -6.60
C LYS A 140 -0.76 -14.60 -7.34
N GLY A 141 0.45 -14.08 -7.60
CA GLY A 141 0.65 -12.76 -8.17
C GLY A 141 0.03 -12.55 -9.55
N GLU A 142 0.19 -13.51 -10.42
CA GLU A 142 -0.34 -13.44 -11.78
C GLU A 142 -1.87 -13.44 -11.76
N GLU A 143 -2.46 -14.43 -11.09
CA GLU A 143 -3.93 -14.56 -11.00
C GLU A 143 -4.58 -13.33 -10.37
N THR A 144 -3.98 -12.81 -9.29
CA THR A 144 -4.45 -11.60 -8.60
C THR A 144 -4.45 -10.38 -9.53
N SER A 145 -3.36 -10.20 -10.27
CA SER A 145 -3.23 -9.09 -11.22
C SER A 145 -4.22 -9.22 -12.37
N LEU A 146 -4.39 -10.41 -12.94
CA LEU A 146 -5.33 -10.67 -14.03
C LEU A 146 -6.78 -10.44 -13.58
N MET A 147 -7.16 -10.91 -12.39
CA MET A 147 -8.52 -10.71 -11.85
C MET A 147 -8.82 -9.22 -11.60
N THR A 148 -7.85 -8.49 -11.06
CA THR A 148 -8.00 -7.04 -10.85
C THR A 148 -8.12 -6.30 -12.18
N ALA A 149 -7.29 -6.64 -13.18
CA ALA A 149 -7.36 -6.06 -14.51
C ALA A 149 -8.71 -6.35 -15.20
N ALA A 150 -9.24 -7.55 -15.04
CA ALA A 150 -10.54 -7.94 -15.59
C ALA A 150 -11.70 -7.10 -15.03
N THR A 151 -11.59 -6.64 -13.77
CA THR A 151 -12.61 -5.80 -13.14
C THR A 151 -12.65 -4.39 -13.69
N PHE A 152 -11.48 -3.77 -13.95
CA PHE A 152 -11.39 -2.37 -14.36
C PHE A 152 -11.13 -2.17 -15.86
N GLY A 153 -10.87 -3.25 -16.61
CA GLY A 153 -10.59 -3.21 -18.05
C GLY A 153 -9.14 -2.84 -18.38
N GLN A 154 -8.84 -2.82 -19.69
CA GLN A 154 -7.48 -2.65 -20.21
C GLN A 154 -6.88 -1.25 -20.00
N GLU A 155 -7.72 -0.26 -19.76
CA GLU A 155 -7.29 1.13 -19.53
C GLU A 155 -6.82 1.39 -18.10
N ALA A 156 -6.99 0.43 -17.18
CA ALA A 156 -6.54 0.56 -15.80
C ALA A 156 -5.04 0.30 -15.67
N HIS A 157 -4.34 1.19 -14.98
CA HIS A 157 -2.92 1.01 -14.68
C HIS A 157 -2.76 0.30 -13.33
N LEU A 158 -2.12 -0.87 -13.34
CA LEU A 158 -1.87 -1.67 -12.15
C LEU A 158 -0.42 -1.52 -11.69
N PHE A 159 -0.25 -1.26 -10.40
CA PHE A 159 1.04 -1.17 -9.72
C PHE A 159 1.00 -2.07 -8.49
N GLY A 160 2.14 -2.44 -7.96
CA GLY A 160 2.17 -3.17 -6.71
C GLY A 160 3.28 -4.18 -6.61
N GLY A 161 3.10 -5.13 -5.70
CA GLY A 161 4.07 -6.16 -5.44
C GLY A 161 3.63 -7.14 -4.37
N ALA A 162 4.49 -8.12 -4.12
CA ALA A 162 4.31 -9.10 -3.07
C ALA A 162 4.95 -8.61 -1.77
N ALA A 163 4.28 -8.84 -0.66
CA ALA A 163 4.84 -8.65 0.68
C ALA A 163 6.05 -9.56 0.91
N GLY A 164 7.02 -9.08 1.68
CA GLY A 164 8.22 -9.82 2.05
C GLY A 164 8.39 -9.90 3.57
N ASP A 165 9.32 -10.75 4.04
CA ASP A 165 9.58 -11.00 5.47
C ASP A 165 11.07 -11.11 5.80
N GLU A 166 11.90 -10.21 5.31
CA GLU A 166 13.36 -10.21 5.52
C GLU A 166 14.05 -11.50 4.98
N LEU A 167 13.42 -12.18 4.00
CA LEU A 167 13.86 -13.46 3.43
C LEU A 167 13.79 -14.66 4.39
N GLU A 168 12.97 -14.57 5.42
CA GLU A 168 12.74 -15.68 6.35
C GLU A 168 11.77 -16.73 5.80
N PHE A 169 10.94 -16.37 4.82
CA PHE A 169 9.94 -17.22 4.16
C PHE A 169 8.97 -17.90 5.14
N LYS A 170 8.59 -17.20 6.21
CA LYS A 170 7.70 -17.70 7.26
C LYS A 170 6.29 -17.14 7.15
N ALA A 171 6.18 -15.80 7.08
CA ALA A 171 4.89 -15.12 7.05
C ALA A 171 5.03 -13.75 6.37
N THR A 172 4.12 -13.46 5.45
CA THR A 172 4.01 -12.14 4.83
C THR A 172 2.62 -11.56 5.07
N THR A 173 2.58 -10.28 5.42
CA THR A 173 1.36 -9.59 5.85
C THR A 173 1.05 -8.45 4.91
N VAL A 174 -0.22 -8.30 4.53
CA VAL A 174 -0.72 -7.10 3.84
C VAL A 174 -1.56 -6.26 4.79
N ILE A 175 -1.53 -4.96 4.57
CA ILE A 175 -2.17 -3.97 5.43
C ILE A 175 -3.22 -3.22 4.60
N CYS A 176 -4.42 -3.09 5.15
CA CYS A 176 -5.47 -2.25 4.59
C CYS A 176 -6.26 -1.59 5.70
N ASN A 177 -6.17 -0.27 5.79
CA ASN A 177 -6.72 0.51 6.88
C ASN A 177 -6.22 0.00 8.24
N ASP A 178 -7.12 -0.54 9.08
CA ASP A 178 -6.78 -1.03 10.43
C ASP A 178 -6.59 -2.56 10.48
N LYS A 179 -6.50 -3.23 9.32
CA LYS A 179 -6.35 -4.68 9.23
C LYS A 179 -4.96 -5.06 8.75
N CYS A 180 -4.32 -6.00 9.44
CA CYS A 180 -3.06 -6.63 9.07
C CYS A 180 -3.32 -8.12 8.92
N LEU A 181 -3.26 -8.67 7.69
CA LEU A 181 -3.69 -10.03 7.39
C LEU A 181 -2.67 -10.77 6.53
N GLU A 182 -2.52 -12.05 6.81
CA GLU A 182 -1.85 -13.05 5.95
C GLU A 182 -2.85 -13.69 4.99
N ASP A 183 -2.37 -14.46 4.03
CA ASP A 183 -3.20 -15.13 3.01
C ASP A 183 -4.25 -14.19 2.39
N ALA A 184 -3.83 -12.97 2.07
CA ALA A 184 -4.71 -11.88 1.71
C ALA A 184 -4.14 -11.01 0.57
N VAL A 185 -5.03 -10.22 -0.03
CA VAL A 185 -4.69 -9.16 -0.98
C VAL A 185 -5.33 -7.85 -0.54
N SER A 186 -4.55 -6.78 -0.51
CA SER A 186 -4.99 -5.40 -0.32
C SER A 186 -4.98 -4.69 -1.68
N ILE A 187 -6.11 -4.11 -2.07
CA ILE A 187 -6.24 -3.38 -3.33
C ILE A 187 -6.67 -1.95 -3.04
N CYS A 188 -5.84 -1.00 -3.43
CA CYS A 188 -6.12 0.43 -3.35
C CYS A 188 -6.46 0.94 -4.75
N VAL A 189 -7.69 1.37 -4.97
CA VAL A 189 -8.18 1.91 -6.25
C VAL A 189 -8.13 3.42 -6.20
N ILE A 190 -7.48 4.01 -7.20
CA ILE A 190 -7.30 5.44 -7.35
C ILE A 190 -8.01 5.89 -8.62
N HIS A 191 -9.10 6.64 -8.47
CA HIS A 191 -9.72 7.35 -9.56
C HIS A 191 -9.10 8.75 -9.66
N SER A 192 -8.66 9.15 -10.83
CA SER A 192 -7.92 10.39 -11.01
C SER A 192 -8.40 11.22 -12.20
N LYS A 193 -8.18 12.55 -12.11
CA LYS A 193 -8.50 13.50 -13.20
C LYS A 193 -7.52 13.43 -14.36
N ARG A 194 -6.31 12.92 -14.13
CA ARG A 194 -5.25 12.71 -15.12
C ARG A 194 -4.68 11.30 -14.93
N PRO A 195 -4.21 10.64 -16.00
CA PRO A 195 -3.65 9.30 -15.88
C PRO A 195 -2.42 9.31 -14.97
N LEU A 196 -2.33 8.29 -14.10
CA LEU A 196 -1.10 7.96 -13.39
C LEU A 196 -0.23 7.14 -14.33
N LEU A 197 0.96 7.61 -14.60
CA LEU A 197 1.92 6.91 -15.45
C LEU A 197 2.91 6.15 -14.57
N GLY A 198 3.24 4.94 -14.96
CA GLY A 198 4.22 4.10 -14.29
C GLY A 198 5.37 3.72 -15.21
N GLY A 199 6.51 3.43 -14.62
CA GLY A 199 7.65 2.87 -15.31
C GLY A 199 8.24 1.72 -14.50
N VAL A 200 8.71 0.68 -15.18
CA VAL A 200 9.40 -0.46 -14.56
C VAL A 200 10.84 -0.46 -15.02
N LYS A 201 11.76 -0.56 -14.05
CA LYS A 201 13.19 -0.72 -14.32
C LYS A 201 13.80 -1.67 -13.30
N HIS A 202 14.57 -2.62 -13.77
CA HIS A 202 15.34 -3.53 -12.92
C HIS A 202 16.82 -3.40 -13.20
N GLY A 203 17.67 -3.84 -12.24
CA GLY A 203 19.11 -3.75 -12.35
C GLY A 203 19.79 -4.92 -13.09
N HIS A 204 19.02 -5.89 -13.57
CA HIS A 204 19.57 -7.03 -14.30
C HIS A 204 20.11 -6.60 -15.66
N LYS A 205 21.26 -7.13 -16.04
CA LYS A 205 21.82 -7.03 -17.38
C LYS A 205 21.55 -8.35 -18.11
N ALA A 206 21.14 -8.28 -19.36
CA ALA A 206 21.07 -9.43 -20.25
C ALA A 206 22.49 -9.90 -20.60
#